data_c119ad17629e26f3f56732828bd71e7d
#
_entry.id   c119ad17629e26f3f56732828bd71e7d
#
_cell.length_a   1.000
_cell.length_b   1.000
_cell.length_c   1.000
_cell.angle_alpha   90.00
_cell.angle_beta   90.00
_cell.angle_gamma   90.00
#
_symmetry.space_group_name_H-M   'P 1'
#
loop_
_entity.id
_entity.type
_entity.pdbx_description
1 polymer ?
#
loop_
_entity_poly.entity_id
_entity_poly.type
_entity_poly.pdbx_seq_one_letter_code
_entity_poly.pdbx_strand_id
1 'polypeptide(L)'
;SIQEMDSLTPRKLTNIRPLTAAIKEFFSSSQLSQFMDQQNPLAELTNKRRISALGPGGISRDRASFEVRDVHNSHYGRICPIETPEGPNIGLINNLTTYARINEYGFIQTPYRKVNADGTVSEDTVYLSADEEADYVIAQANEVRDGHLVNERVVARKAGETIIADRNEVELADVSPKQIVSVATACVPFLENDDASRALMGANMQRQAVPLLVPHSPYVGTGIEYKIAKDSGVG
;
A
#
# COMPACT_ATOMS: atom_id res chain seq x y z
N SER A 1 -0.41 -46.64 21.51
CA SER A 1 -0.39 -47.94 20.81
C SER A 1 1.01 -48.18 20.29
N ILE A 2 1.56 -49.32 20.64
CA ILE A 2 2.85 -49.78 20.14
C ILE A 2 2.64 -50.11 18.66
N GLN A 3 3.22 -49.32 17.80
CA GLN A 3 3.28 -49.59 16.37
C GLN A 3 4.61 -50.25 16.05
N GLU A 4 4.61 -51.26 15.18
CA GLU A 4 5.81 -51.90 14.69
C GLU A 4 6.75 -50.88 14.03
N MET A 5 8.00 -50.84 14.39
CA MET A 5 8.98 -49.84 13.94
C MET A 5 9.13 -49.81 12.40
N ASP A 6 8.97 -50.94 11.73
CA ASP A 6 9.08 -51.05 10.28
C ASP A 6 7.96 -50.37 9.50
N SER A 7 6.85 -50.01 10.17
CA SER A 7 5.71 -49.31 9.56
C SER A 7 5.71 -47.79 9.81
N LEU A 8 6.71 -47.28 10.53
CA LEU A 8 6.78 -45.86 10.92
C LEU A 8 7.34 -45.01 9.79
N THR A 9 6.59 -44.00 9.39
CA THR A 9 7.04 -42.95 8.49
C THR A 9 7.14 -41.62 9.22
N PRO A 10 7.98 -40.66 8.78
CA PRO A 10 8.05 -39.34 9.41
C PRO A 10 6.69 -38.68 9.55
N ARG A 11 5.80 -38.89 8.58
CA ARG A 11 4.42 -38.38 8.59
C ARG A 11 3.58 -38.98 9.71
N LYS A 12 3.75 -40.26 10.03
CA LYS A 12 3.03 -40.94 11.13
C LYS A 12 3.54 -40.52 12.50
N LEU A 13 4.83 -40.16 12.61
CA LEU A 13 5.45 -39.69 13.85
C LEU A 13 5.09 -38.25 14.20
N THR A 14 4.77 -37.45 13.19
CA THR A 14 4.47 -36.03 13.39
C THR A 14 3.01 -35.86 13.81
N ASN A 15 2.80 -35.22 14.98
CA ASN A 15 1.46 -34.84 15.41
C ASN A 15 1.09 -33.48 14.83
N ILE A 16 0.18 -33.48 13.85
CA ILE A 16 -0.29 -32.28 13.15
C ILE A 16 -1.42 -31.54 13.87
N ARG A 17 -2.02 -32.13 14.91
CA ARG A 17 -3.20 -31.57 15.59
C ARG A 17 -2.96 -30.19 16.21
N PRO A 18 -1.85 -29.92 16.93
CA PRO A 18 -1.59 -28.59 17.47
C PRO A 18 -1.48 -27.53 16.37
N LEU A 19 -0.80 -27.83 15.27
CA LEU A 19 -0.68 -26.92 14.14
C LEU A 19 -2.03 -26.63 13.49
N THR A 20 -2.81 -27.69 13.23
CA THR A 20 -4.15 -27.55 12.65
C THR A 20 -5.08 -26.75 13.57
N ALA A 21 -4.99 -26.96 14.89
CA ALA A 21 -5.79 -26.20 15.86
C ALA A 21 -5.43 -24.71 15.85
N ALA A 22 -4.15 -24.37 15.84
CA ALA A 22 -3.67 -22.98 15.77
C ALA A 22 -4.12 -22.28 14.48
N ILE A 23 -4.03 -22.96 13.34
CA ILE A 23 -4.50 -22.42 12.05
C ILE A 23 -6.02 -22.19 12.07
N LYS A 24 -6.79 -23.15 12.56
CA LYS A 24 -8.25 -23.01 12.68
C LYS A 24 -8.64 -21.88 13.63
N GLU A 25 -7.96 -21.73 14.75
CA GLU A 25 -8.18 -20.66 15.71
C GLU A 25 -7.96 -19.29 15.05
N PHE A 26 -6.87 -19.13 14.28
CA PHE A 26 -6.62 -17.89 13.55
C PHE A 26 -7.78 -17.55 12.60
N PHE A 27 -8.19 -18.48 11.73
CA PHE A 27 -9.25 -18.22 10.76
C PHE A 27 -10.65 -18.06 11.38
N SER A 28 -10.90 -18.62 12.55
CA SER A 28 -12.22 -18.59 13.20
C SER A 28 -12.41 -17.42 14.16
N SER A 29 -11.37 -16.98 14.85
CA SER A 29 -11.50 -16.03 15.96
C SER A 29 -10.58 -14.81 15.90
N SER A 30 -9.61 -14.79 14.98
CA SER A 30 -8.72 -13.63 14.86
C SER A 30 -9.46 -12.41 14.30
N GLN A 31 -9.21 -11.25 14.90
CA GLN A 31 -9.70 -9.96 14.40
C GLN A 31 -9.16 -9.61 13.00
N LEU A 32 -8.02 -10.16 12.62
CA LEU A 32 -7.38 -9.92 11.31
C LEU A 32 -7.97 -10.82 10.21
N SER A 33 -8.60 -11.93 10.58
CA SER A 33 -9.32 -12.80 9.65
C SER A 33 -10.76 -12.32 9.53
N GLN A 34 -11.11 -11.71 8.41
CA GLN A 34 -12.40 -11.06 8.17
C GLN A 34 -13.09 -11.67 6.97
N PHE A 35 -14.43 -11.56 6.93
CA PHE A 35 -15.16 -11.76 5.69
C PHE A 35 -14.68 -10.77 4.64
N MET A 36 -14.37 -11.26 3.45
CA MET A 36 -13.97 -10.41 2.35
C MET A 36 -15.14 -9.54 1.91
N ASP A 37 -14.89 -8.25 1.77
CA ASP A 37 -15.84 -7.32 1.17
C ASP A 37 -15.91 -7.61 -0.33
N GLN A 38 -17.07 -8.07 -0.80
CA GLN A 38 -17.33 -8.47 -2.19
C GLN A 38 -18.41 -7.61 -2.86
N GLN A 39 -18.61 -6.39 -2.36
CA GLN A 39 -19.60 -5.46 -2.93
C GLN A 39 -19.31 -5.15 -4.41
N ASN A 40 -18.04 -4.94 -4.73
CA ASN A 40 -17.54 -4.69 -6.08
C ASN A 40 -16.06 -5.11 -6.17
N PRO A 41 -15.46 -5.18 -7.39
CA PRO A 41 -14.06 -5.57 -7.54
C PRO A 41 -13.06 -4.70 -6.79
N LEU A 42 -13.30 -3.39 -6.72
CA LEU A 42 -12.47 -2.45 -5.97
C LEU A 42 -12.51 -2.74 -4.46
N ALA A 43 -13.68 -3.04 -3.91
CA ALA A 43 -13.83 -3.39 -2.49
C ALA A 43 -13.05 -4.66 -2.14
N GLU A 44 -13.06 -5.68 -2.99
CA GLU A 44 -12.27 -6.89 -2.82
C GLU A 44 -10.78 -6.61 -2.78
N LEU A 45 -10.27 -5.85 -3.75
CA LEU A 45 -8.86 -5.51 -3.84
C LEU A 45 -8.41 -4.66 -2.65
N THR A 46 -9.19 -3.68 -2.27
CA THR A 46 -8.91 -2.81 -1.11
C THR A 46 -8.89 -3.61 0.19
N ASN A 47 -9.80 -4.55 0.37
CA ASN A 47 -9.84 -5.40 1.55
C ASN A 47 -8.57 -6.25 1.71
N LYS A 48 -8.03 -6.75 0.60
CA LYS A 48 -6.77 -7.52 0.58
C LYS A 48 -5.53 -6.67 0.87
N ARG A 49 -5.59 -5.36 0.67
CA ARG A 49 -4.48 -4.42 0.85
C ARG A 49 -4.58 -3.60 2.14
N ARG A 50 -5.46 -3.98 3.04
CA ARG A 50 -5.70 -3.27 4.30
C ARG A 50 -4.63 -3.57 5.33
N ILE A 51 -4.24 -2.53 6.07
CA ILE A 51 -3.29 -2.60 7.19
C ILE A 51 -4.04 -2.18 8.45
N SER A 52 -3.92 -2.94 9.52
CA SER A 52 -4.56 -2.63 10.81
C SER A 52 -3.51 -2.49 11.91
N ALA A 53 -3.62 -1.44 12.70
CA ALA A 53 -2.85 -1.27 13.93
C ALA A 53 -3.46 -2.04 15.11
N LEU A 54 -4.68 -2.58 14.94
CA LEU A 54 -5.43 -3.35 15.93
C LEU A 54 -5.10 -4.84 15.84
N GLY A 55 -5.53 -5.60 16.83
CA GLY A 55 -5.40 -7.05 16.85
C GLY A 55 -4.21 -7.56 17.66
N PRO A 56 -3.90 -8.87 17.58
CA PRO A 56 -2.79 -9.48 18.31
C PRO A 56 -1.45 -8.84 17.98
N GLY A 57 -0.72 -8.38 19.00
CA GLY A 57 0.55 -7.66 18.82
C GLY A 57 0.41 -6.18 18.47
N GLY A 58 -0.81 -5.70 18.25
CA GLY A 58 -1.13 -4.31 17.98
C GLY A 58 -1.57 -3.54 19.22
N ILE A 59 -2.13 -2.35 19.00
CA ILE A 59 -2.67 -1.49 20.04
C ILE A 59 -4.17 -1.71 20.22
N SER A 60 -4.68 -1.43 21.43
CA SER A 60 -6.11 -1.36 21.68
C SER A 60 -6.65 0.04 21.32
N ARG A 61 -7.91 0.10 20.90
CA ARG A 61 -8.59 1.35 20.51
C ARG A 61 -8.52 2.42 21.60
N ASP A 62 -8.67 2.03 22.85
CA ASP A 62 -8.67 2.93 24.02
C ASP A 62 -7.28 3.52 24.33
N ARG A 63 -6.22 2.85 23.86
CA ARG A 63 -4.83 3.30 24.03
C ARG A 63 -4.27 4.06 22.82
N ALA A 64 -5.05 4.18 21.77
CA ALA A 64 -4.63 4.86 20.56
C ALA A 64 -4.65 6.38 20.76
N SER A 65 -3.47 6.98 20.88
CA SER A 65 -3.26 8.43 20.90
C SER A 65 -3.40 9.06 19.50
N PHE A 66 -3.41 10.38 19.44
CA PHE A 66 -3.38 11.09 18.16
C PHE A 66 -2.10 10.80 17.36
N GLU A 67 -0.96 10.63 18.00
CA GLU A 67 0.33 10.35 17.35
C GLU A 67 0.30 9.07 16.50
N VAL A 68 -0.37 8.01 17.01
CA VAL A 68 -0.50 6.73 16.29
C VAL A 68 -1.43 6.85 15.07
N ARG A 69 -2.34 7.81 15.09
CA ARG A 69 -3.33 8.06 14.03
C ARG A 69 -2.84 9.04 12.97
N ASP A 70 -1.75 9.75 13.26
CA ASP A 70 -1.21 10.76 12.35
C ASP A 70 -0.46 10.13 11.16
N VAL A 71 -0.33 10.94 10.12
CA VAL A 71 0.49 10.62 8.95
C VAL A 71 1.95 10.96 9.26
N HIS A 72 2.81 9.96 9.22
CA HIS A 72 4.24 10.13 9.42
C HIS A 72 4.98 10.17 8.07
N ASN A 73 6.16 10.77 8.04
CA ASN A 73 6.98 10.85 6.82
C ASN A 73 7.30 9.47 6.20
N SER A 74 7.44 8.43 7.02
CA SER A 74 7.65 7.05 6.57
C SER A 74 6.45 6.45 5.80
N HIS A 75 5.29 7.09 5.85
CA HIS A 75 4.10 6.66 5.09
C HIS A 75 4.21 6.95 3.59
N TYR A 76 5.10 7.86 3.20
CA TYR A 76 5.24 8.26 1.80
C TYR A 76 5.52 7.05 0.89
N GLY A 77 4.67 6.87 -0.11
CA GLY A 77 4.76 5.74 -1.04
C GLY A 77 4.45 4.36 -0.44
N ARG A 78 4.08 4.26 0.84
CA ARG A 78 3.83 3.01 1.56
C ARG A 78 2.41 2.89 2.07
N ILE A 79 1.94 3.89 2.80
CA ILE A 79 0.61 3.94 3.39
C ILE A 79 -0.12 5.16 2.84
N CYS A 80 -1.31 4.96 2.32
CA CYS A 80 -2.13 6.06 1.81
C CYS A 80 -2.52 7.03 2.94
N PRO A 81 -2.27 8.33 2.81
CA PRO A 81 -2.64 9.31 3.82
C PRO A 81 -4.13 9.66 3.83
N ILE A 82 -4.86 9.26 2.80
CA ILE A 82 -6.26 9.66 2.55
C ILE A 82 -7.22 8.54 2.90
N GLU A 83 -6.98 7.31 2.41
CA GLU A 83 -7.89 6.19 2.59
C GLU A 83 -7.80 5.59 4.00
N THR A 84 -8.69 6.01 4.88
CA THR A 84 -8.88 5.51 6.24
C THR A 84 -10.36 5.57 6.60
N PRO A 85 -10.89 4.73 7.50
CA PRO A 85 -12.27 4.85 7.95
C PRO A 85 -12.54 6.19 8.64
N GLU A 86 -13.79 6.62 8.57
CA GLU A 86 -14.32 7.69 9.40
C GLU A 86 -14.71 7.14 10.79
N GLY A 87 -14.56 7.94 11.84
CA GLY A 87 -14.96 7.57 13.19
C GLY A 87 -13.84 6.99 14.06
N PRO A 88 -14.15 6.03 14.98
CA PRO A 88 -13.20 5.58 16.02
C PRO A 88 -11.92 4.94 15.50
N ASN A 89 -11.95 4.38 14.30
CA ASN A 89 -10.81 3.68 13.69
C ASN A 89 -9.98 4.57 12.76
N ILE A 90 -10.23 5.87 12.72
CA ILE A 90 -9.47 6.80 11.88
C ILE A 90 -7.98 6.72 12.19
N GLY A 91 -7.16 6.55 11.17
CA GLY A 91 -5.70 6.43 11.30
C GLY A 91 -5.20 5.10 11.85
N LEU A 92 -6.07 4.22 12.37
CA LEU A 92 -5.71 2.89 12.86
C LEU A 92 -5.85 1.81 11.81
N ILE A 93 -6.75 2.00 10.86
CA ILE A 93 -6.93 1.12 9.71
C ILE A 93 -6.57 1.91 8.47
N ASN A 94 -5.54 1.46 7.77
CA ASN A 94 -4.97 2.12 6.61
C ASN A 94 -4.91 1.17 5.42
N ASN A 95 -4.47 1.67 4.29
CA ASN A 95 -4.33 0.88 3.07
C ASN A 95 -2.95 1.10 2.45
N LEU A 96 -2.40 0.04 1.86
CA LEU A 96 -1.16 0.12 1.08
C LEU A 96 -1.36 1.03 -0.13
N THR A 97 -0.33 1.78 -0.47
CA THR A 97 -0.29 2.55 -1.72
C THR A 97 -0.21 1.63 -2.94
N THR A 98 -0.44 2.18 -4.11
CA THR A 98 -0.53 1.43 -5.37
C THR A 98 0.69 0.57 -5.69
N TYR A 99 1.90 1.08 -5.44
CA TYR A 99 3.16 0.40 -5.76
C TYR A 99 3.87 -0.23 -4.56
N ALA A 100 3.33 -0.08 -3.36
CA ALA A 100 3.93 -0.63 -2.15
C ALA A 100 3.92 -2.16 -2.16
N ARG A 101 4.98 -2.74 -1.64
CA ARG A 101 5.08 -4.18 -1.36
C ARG A 101 5.63 -4.42 0.04
N ILE A 102 5.46 -5.62 0.55
CA ILE A 102 6.00 -6.05 1.83
C ILE A 102 7.19 -6.98 1.55
N ASN A 103 8.34 -6.72 2.20
CA ASN A 103 9.51 -7.56 2.09
C ASN A 103 9.40 -8.82 2.96
N GLU A 104 10.40 -9.68 2.90
CA GLU A 104 10.47 -10.93 3.67
C GLU A 104 10.49 -10.74 5.21
N TYR A 105 10.90 -9.55 5.68
CA TYR A 105 10.93 -9.19 7.10
C TYR A 105 9.65 -8.49 7.58
N GLY A 106 8.69 -8.24 6.70
CA GLY A 106 7.43 -7.57 7.03
C GLY A 106 7.46 -6.04 6.90
N PHE A 107 8.55 -5.44 6.42
CA PHE A 107 8.62 -3.99 6.17
C PHE A 107 8.00 -3.62 4.83
N ILE A 108 7.32 -2.47 4.82
CA ILE A 108 6.72 -1.93 3.60
C ILE A 108 7.78 -1.19 2.80
N GLN A 109 7.92 -1.55 1.54
CA GLN A 109 8.83 -0.95 0.58
C GLN A 109 8.07 -0.23 -0.53
N THR A 110 8.70 0.82 -1.07
CA THR A 110 8.20 1.55 -2.23
C THR A 110 9.27 1.61 -3.32
N PRO A 111 8.91 1.59 -4.61
CA PRO A 111 9.87 1.62 -5.70
C PRO A 111 10.34 3.04 -6.01
N TYR A 112 11.59 3.16 -6.40
CA TYR A 112 12.20 4.37 -6.94
C TYR A 112 13.01 4.02 -8.19
N ARG A 113 13.15 4.98 -9.11
CA ARG A 113 14.04 4.87 -10.27
C ARG A 113 15.38 5.47 -9.96
N LYS A 114 16.45 4.84 -10.43
CA LYS A 114 17.80 5.38 -10.31
C LYS A 114 18.01 6.55 -11.25
N VAL A 115 18.68 7.59 -10.76
CA VAL A 115 19.09 8.75 -11.54
C VAL A 115 20.60 8.66 -11.78
N ASN A 116 21.00 8.77 -13.03
CA ASN A 116 22.41 8.78 -13.41
C ASN A 116 23.03 10.19 -13.24
N ALA A 117 24.35 10.27 -13.19
CA ALA A 117 25.07 11.53 -13.02
C ALA A 117 24.83 12.56 -14.15
N ASP A 118 24.38 12.11 -15.32
CA ASP A 118 24.01 12.96 -16.46
C ASP A 118 22.57 13.51 -16.37
N GLY A 119 21.84 13.15 -15.32
CA GLY A 119 20.43 13.51 -15.12
C GLY A 119 19.43 12.62 -15.85
N THR A 120 19.88 11.53 -16.48
CA THR A 120 18.98 10.51 -17.05
C THR A 120 18.40 9.62 -15.96
N VAL A 121 17.10 9.32 -16.07
CA VAL A 121 16.38 8.43 -15.16
C VAL A 121 16.34 7.04 -15.78
N SER A 122 16.92 6.06 -15.09
CA SER A 122 16.91 4.66 -15.50
C SER A 122 15.50 4.06 -15.38
N GLU A 123 15.22 3.04 -16.18
CA GLU A 123 14.04 2.19 -15.96
C GLU A 123 14.22 1.19 -14.81
N ASP A 124 15.44 1.02 -14.35
CA ASP A 124 15.74 0.16 -13.20
C ASP A 124 15.08 0.71 -11.94
N THR A 125 14.32 -0.13 -11.28
CA THR A 125 13.64 0.21 -10.03
C THR A 125 14.29 -0.44 -8.84
N VAL A 126 14.42 0.33 -7.75
CA VAL A 126 14.91 -0.13 -6.46
C VAL A 126 13.78 0.01 -5.45
N TYR A 127 13.54 -1.06 -4.69
CA TYR A 127 12.56 -1.01 -3.60
C TYR A 127 13.26 -0.74 -2.29
N LEU A 128 12.85 0.32 -1.61
CA LEU A 128 13.45 0.77 -0.36
C LEU A 128 12.41 0.81 0.76
N SER A 129 12.84 0.41 1.96
CA SER A 129 12.14 0.69 3.21
C SER A 129 12.37 2.13 3.65
N ALA A 130 11.63 2.60 4.66
CA ALA A 130 11.69 4.01 5.08
C ALA A 130 13.05 4.42 5.67
N ASP A 131 13.71 3.51 6.36
CA ASP A 131 15.05 3.71 6.91
C ASP A 131 16.12 3.79 5.83
N GLU A 132 16.07 2.91 4.84
CA GLU A 132 16.98 2.94 3.68
C GLU A 132 16.79 4.21 2.83
N GLU A 133 15.55 4.67 2.68
CA GLU A 133 15.20 5.86 1.91
C GLU A 133 15.80 7.15 2.49
N ALA A 134 15.96 7.22 3.81
CA ALA A 134 16.42 8.43 4.49
C ALA A 134 17.80 8.93 4.04
N ASP A 135 18.63 8.05 3.52
CA ASP A 135 20.00 8.37 3.06
C ASP A 135 20.03 9.02 1.67
N TYR A 136 18.96 8.88 0.88
CA TYR A 136 18.92 9.31 -0.52
C TYR A 136 18.22 10.65 -0.74
N VAL A 137 18.66 11.36 -1.77
CA VAL A 137 17.96 12.54 -2.32
C VAL A 137 17.05 12.06 -3.45
N ILE A 138 15.74 12.22 -3.29
CA ILE A 138 14.72 11.66 -4.15
C ILE A 138 13.91 12.77 -4.83
N ALA A 139 13.98 12.86 -6.16
CA ALA A 139 13.21 13.81 -6.93
C ALA A 139 11.74 13.38 -7.03
N GLN A 140 10.83 14.35 -7.09
CA GLN A 140 9.42 14.10 -7.35
C GLN A 140 9.20 13.66 -8.81
N ALA A 141 8.13 12.87 -9.04
CA ALA A 141 7.84 12.32 -10.36
C ALA A 141 7.59 13.40 -11.44
N ASN A 142 7.07 14.57 -11.07
CA ASN A 142 6.80 15.68 -11.97
C ASN A 142 8.05 16.40 -12.49
N GLU A 143 9.20 16.21 -11.83
CA GLU A 143 10.49 16.74 -12.26
C GLU A 143 11.12 15.93 -13.41
N VAL A 144 10.59 14.73 -13.66
CA VAL A 144 11.04 13.84 -14.73
C VAL A 144 10.17 13.99 -15.95
N ARG A 145 10.75 14.30 -17.10
CA ARG A 145 10.11 14.30 -18.42
C ARG A 145 10.97 13.57 -19.42
N ASP A 146 10.36 12.69 -20.21
CA ASP A 146 11.03 11.90 -21.24
C ASP A 146 12.31 11.18 -20.75
N GLY A 147 12.27 10.70 -19.51
CA GLY A 147 13.40 9.99 -18.91
C GLY A 147 14.57 10.88 -18.44
N HIS A 148 14.36 12.21 -18.33
CA HIS A 148 15.37 13.15 -17.86
C HIS A 148 14.83 14.09 -16.78
N LEU A 149 15.71 14.52 -15.88
CA LEU A 149 15.45 15.66 -14.99
C LEU A 149 15.57 16.94 -15.80
N VAL A 150 14.47 17.70 -15.92
CA VAL A 150 14.38 18.85 -16.82
C VAL A 150 15.14 20.07 -16.29
N ASN A 151 15.01 20.34 -15.00
CA ASN A 151 15.53 21.53 -14.36
C ASN A 151 16.92 21.29 -13.75
N GLU A 152 17.74 22.34 -13.66
CA GLU A 152 19.00 22.27 -12.92
C GLU A 152 18.79 22.19 -11.41
N ARG A 153 17.72 22.85 -10.92
CA ARG A 153 17.27 22.77 -9.53
C ARG A 153 15.91 22.09 -9.50
N VAL A 154 15.82 20.99 -8.77
CA VAL A 154 14.64 20.14 -8.70
C VAL A 154 14.09 20.07 -7.29
N VAL A 155 12.78 19.96 -7.19
CA VAL A 155 12.13 19.68 -5.91
C VAL A 155 12.38 18.22 -5.56
N ALA A 156 13.03 18.01 -4.45
CA ALA A 156 13.42 16.69 -3.96
C ALA A 156 13.06 16.53 -2.48
N ARG A 157 13.22 15.32 -2.02
CA ARG A 157 12.95 14.91 -0.63
C ARG A 157 14.19 14.23 -0.07
N LYS A 158 14.57 14.59 1.14
CA LYS A 158 15.63 13.93 1.90
C LYS A 158 15.22 13.80 3.36
N ALA A 159 15.32 12.59 3.92
CA ALA A 159 14.98 12.30 5.32
C ALA A 159 13.60 12.84 5.75
N GLY A 160 12.61 12.82 4.84
CA GLY A 160 11.26 13.30 5.09
C GLY A 160 11.05 14.81 4.93
N GLU A 161 12.09 15.57 4.64
CA GLU A 161 12.01 17.02 4.38
C GLU A 161 12.02 17.31 2.89
N THR A 162 11.20 18.28 2.47
CA THR A 162 11.21 18.78 1.10
C THR A 162 12.33 19.80 0.94
N ILE A 163 13.21 19.57 -0.02
CA ILE A 163 14.35 20.42 -0.33
C ILE A 163 14.37 20.80 -1.81
N ILE A 164 15.12 21.81 -2.16
CA ILE A 164 15.48 22.11 -3.55
C ILE A 164 16.95 21.69 -3.71
N ALA A 165 17.17 20.64 -4.47
CA ALA A 165 18.49 20.06 -4.71
C ALA A 165 18.99 20.39 -6.12
N ASP A 166 20.29 20.39 -6.31
CA ASP A 166 20.88 20.45 -7.64
C ASP A 166 20.69 19.08 -8.33
N ARG A 167 20.47 19.09 -9.65
CA ARG A 167 20.25 17.88 -10.43
C ARG A 167 21.31 16.79 -10.20
N ASN A 168 22.54 17.18 -10.00
CA ASN A 168 23.68 16.27 -9.79
C ASN A 168 23.67 15.61 -8.40
N GLU A 169 22.91 16.15 -7.45
CA GLU A 169 22.75 15.60 -6.09
C GLU A 169 21.62 14.59 -5.99
N VAL A 170 20.75 14.53 -7.02
CA VAL A 170 19.60 13.63 -7.03
C VAL A 170 20.05 12.22 -7.39
N GLU A 171 19.77 11.26 -6.54
CA GLU A 171 20.18 9.86 -6.68
C GLU A 171 19.01 8.97 -7.17
N LEU A 172 17.80 9.30 -6.75
CA LEU A 172 16.58 8.56 -7.06
C LEU A 172 15.46 9.50 -7.50
N ALA A 173 14.47 8.95 -8.18
CA ALA A 173 13.24 9.64 -8.57
C ALA A 173 12.02 8.78 -8.29
N ASP A 174 10.90 9.41 -7.93
CA ASP A 174 9.61 8.74 -7.80
C ASP A 174 9.18 8.12 -9.14
N VAL A 175 8.53 6.97 -9.09
CA VAL A 175 8.08 6.25 -10.29
C VAL A 175 6.86 6.93 -10.92
N SER A 176 5.92 7.37 -10.10
CA SER A 176 4.65 7.97 -10.55
C SER A 176 4.03 8.82 -9.43
N PRO A 177 3.25 9.87 -9.75
CA PRO A 177 2.45 10.59 -8.77
C PRO A 177 1.43 9.70 -8.03
N LYS A 178 0.94 8.63 -8.67
CA LYS A 178 0.02 7.66 -8.05
C LYS A 178 0.67 6.82 -6.96
N GLN A 179 1.97 6.87 -6.82
CA GLN A 179 2.74 6.12 -5.83
C GLN A 179 2.37 6.48 -4.38
N ILE A 180 1.89 7.68 -4.13
CA ILE A 180 1.60 8.18 -2.78
C ILE A 180 0.21 7.82 -2.26
N VAL A 181 -0.68 7.35 -3.12
CA VAL A 181 -2.08 7.07 -2.80
C VAL A 181 -2.41 5.59 -2.99
N SER A 182 -3.46 5.14 -2.30
CA SER A 182 -4.00 3.79 -2.44
C SER A 182 -4.73 3.61 -3.78
N VAL A 183 -5.08 2.37 -4.08
CA VAL A 183 -5.80 2.00 -5.29
C VAL A 183 -7.15 2.71 -5.38
N ALA A 184 -7.94 2.72 -4.31
CA ALA A 184 -9.24 3.40 -4.29
C ALA A 184 -9.10 4.92 -4.47
N THR A 185 -8.15 5.52 -3.77
CA THR A 185 -7.87 6.96 -3.89
C THR A 185 -7.37 7.34 -5.29
N ALA A 186 -6.58 6.47 -5.93
CA ALA A 186 -6.12 6.68 -7.29
C ALA A 186 -7.25 6.63 -8.34
N CYS A 187 -8.42 6.13 -8.01
CA CYS A 187 -9.62 6.14 -8.86
C CYS A 187 -10.43 7.43 -8.77
N VAL A 188 -10.11 8.33 -7.83
CA VAL A 188 -10.82 9.60 -7.70
C VAL A 188 -10.38 10.54 -8.82
N PRO A 189 -11.29 10.94 -9.75
CA PRO A 189 -10.95 11.88 -10.80
C PRO A 189 -10.64 13.26 -10.22
N PHE A 190 -9.64 13.95 -10.77
CA PHE A 190 -9.23 15.28 -10.33
C PHE A 190 -8.86 15.37 -8.85
N LEU A 191 -8.27 14.33 -8.31
CA LEU A 191 -7.89 14.21 -6.90
C LEU A 191 -7.06 15.40 -6.41
N GLU A 192 -6.18 15.93 -7.25
CA GLU A 192 -5.31 17.07 -6.96
C GLU A 192 -6.07 18.37 -6.66
N ASN A 193 -7.33 18.46 -7.06
CA ASN A 193 -8.19 19.62 -6.84
C ASN A 193 -9.13 19.43 -5.63
N ASP A 194 -9.13 18.25 -5.02
CA ASP A 194 -10.01 17.93 -3.90
C ASP A 194 -9.34 18.20 -2.55
N ASP A 195 -10.13 18.62 -1.58
CA ASP A 195 -9.73 18.61 -0.19
C ASP A 195 -9.54 17.17 0.32
N ALA A 196 -8.55 16.95 1.18
CA ALA A 196 -8.23 15.63 1.71
C ALA A 196 -9.43 14.97 2.41
N SER A 197 -10.23 15.73 3.13
CA SER A 197 -11.42 15.22 3.82
C SER A 197 -12.47 14.68 2.85
N ARG A 198 -12.68 15.37 1.72
CA ARG A 198 -13.63 14.94 0.70
C ARG A 198 -13.08 13.79 -0.15
N ALA A 199 -11.80 13.76 -0.40
CA ALA A 199 -11.13 12.63 -1.05
C ALA A 199 -11.25 11.34 -0.22
N LEU A 200 -11.09 11.43 1.11
CA LEU A 200 -11.32 10.33 2.04
C LEU A 200 -12.75 9.79 1.94
N MET A 201 -13.75 10.68 2.00
CA MET A 201 -15.15 10.29 1.87
C MET A 201 -15.43 9.64 0.52
N GLY A 202 -14.94 10.21 -0.57
CA GLY A 202 -15.09 9.69 -1.93
C GLY A 202 -14.45 8.32 -2.10
N ALA A 203 -13.23 8.11 -1.63
CA ALA A 203 -12.53 6.84 -1.67
C ALA A 203 -13.30 5.75 -0.90
N ASN A 204 -13.85 6.08 0.28
CA ASN A 204 -14.66 5.16 1.06
C ASN A 204 -15.99 4.83 0.36
N MET A 205 -16.65 5.81 -0.26
CA MET A 205 -17.92 5.61 -0.97
C MET A 205 -17.76 4.78 -2.24
N GLN A 206 -16.65 4.85 -2.95
CA GLN A 206 -16.38 3.99 -4.13
C GLN A 206 -16.46 2.50 -3.79
N ARG A 207 -16.04 2.10 -2.61
CA ARG A 207 -16.12 0.69 -2.15
C ARG A 207 -17.56 0.22 -1.88
N GLN A 208 -18.49 1.15 -1.68
CA GLN A 208 -19.90 0.87 -1.43
C GLN A 208 -20.74 0.85 -2.72
N ALA A 209 -20.14 1.12 -3.87
CA ALA A 209 -20.84 1.16 -5.15
C ALA A 209 -21.39 -0.21 -5.51
N VAL A 210 -22.64 -0.23 -5.99
CA VAL A 210 -23.32 -1.45 -6.46
C VAL A 210 -22.99 -1.65 -7.93
N PRO A 211 -22.52 -2.83 -8.36
CA PRO A 211 -22.32 -3.15 -9.76
C PRO A 211 -23.62 -3.05 -10.55
N LEU A 212 -23.55 -2.47 -11.74
CA LEU A 212 -24.70 -2.36 -12.65
C LEU A 212 -24.94 -3.69 -13.35
N LEU A 213 -26.20 -3.97 -13.69
CA LEU A 213 -26.57 -5.15 -14.48
C LEU A 213 -25.90 -5.16 -15.87
N VAL A 214 -25.82 -3.99 -16.49
CA VAL A 214 -25.05 -3.75 -17.71
C VAL A 214 -23.96 -2.74 -17.36
N PRO A 215 -22.69 -3.16 -17.24
CA PRO A 215 -21.62 -2.26 -16.86
C PRO A 215 -21.27 -1.31 -18.01
N HIS A 216 -20.98 -0.07 -17.66
CA HIS A 216 -20.50 0.97 -18.57
C HIS A 216 -19.16 1.50 -18.10
N SER A 217 -18.30 1.86 -19.04
CA SER A 217 -17.07 2.59 -18.73
C SER A 217 -17.41 3.96 -18.17
N PRO A 218 -16.64 4.46 -17.17
CA PRO A 218 -16.81 5.83 -16.69
C PRO A 218 -16.48 6.83 -17.79
N TYR A 219 -17.21 7.94 -17.86
CA TYR A 219 -16.91 9.02 -18.80
C TYR A 219 -15.58 9.70 -18.50
N VAL A 220 -15.20 9.75 -17.24
CA VAL A 220 -13.92 10.28 -16.77
C VAL A 220 -13.27 9.24 -15.89
N GLY A 221 -12.08 8.80 -16.26
CA GLY A 221 -11.29 7.81 -15.54
C GLY A 221 -9.88 8.30 -15.28
N THR A 222 -9.18 7.64 -14.40
CA THR A 222 -7.79 7.94 -14.02
C THR A 222 -6.77 7.04 -14.71
N GLY A 223 -7.23 6.02 -15.44
CA GLY A 223 -6.39 5.06 -16.14
C GLY A 223 -5.93 3.87 -15.30
N ILE A 224 -6.29 3.79 -14.03
CA ILE A 224 -5.97 2.65 -13.15
C ILE A 224 -7.06 1.58 -13.14
N GLU A 225 -8.26 1.89 -13.65
CA GLU A 225 -9.45 1.05 -13.57
C GLU A 225 -9.24 -0.33 -14.20
N TYR A 226 -8.57 -0.38 -15.36
CA TYR A 226 -8.23 -1.64 -16.02
C TYR A 226 -7.34 -2.53 -15.16
N LYS A 227 -6.33 -1.93 -14.52
CA LYS A 227 -5.41 -2.64 -13.63
C LYS A 227 -6.14 -3.21 -12.42
N ILE A 228 -7.09 -2.47 -11.85
CA ILE A 228 -7.93 -2.92 -10.74
C ILE A 228 -8.77 -4.13 -11.13
N ALA A 229 -9.43 -4.07 -12.29
CA ALA A 229 -10.24 -5.18 -12.78
C ALA A 229 -9.39 -6.44 -12.96
N LYS A 230 -8.19 -6.30 -13.53
CA LYS A 230 -7.25 -7.41 -13.70
C LYS A 230 -6.75 -7.98 -12.38
N ASP A 231 -6.35 -7.13 -11.44
CA ASP A 231 -5.76 -7.56 -10.16
C ASP A 231 -6.81 -8.12 -9.18
N SER A 232 -8.08 -7.71 -9.32
CA SER A 232 -9.19 -8.31 -8.56
C SER A 232 -9.58 -9.71 -9.05
N GLY A 233 -9.14 -10.10 -10.24
CA GLY A 233 -9.46 -11.39 -10.86
C GLY A 233 -10.85 -11.46 -11.51
N VAL A 234 -11.50 -10.32 -11.74
CA VAL A 234 -12.81 -10.23 -12.39
C VAL A 234 -12.68 -9.92 -13.90
N GLY A 235 -11.54 -9.40 -14.33
CA GLY A 235 -11.24 -9.05 -15.72
C GLY A 235 -10.40 -10.06 -16.46
#